data_cf3c863f9e4893d8430d64146c3ea66c
#
_entry.id   cf3c863f9e4893d8430d64146c3ea66c
#
_cell.length_a   1.000
_cell.length_b   1.000
_cell.length_c   1.000
_cell.angle_alpha   90.00
_cell.angle_beta   90.00
_cell.angle_gamma   90.00
#
_symmetry.space_group_name_H-M   'P 1'
#
loop_
_entity.id
_entity.type
_entity.pdbx_description
1 polymer ?
#
loop_
_entity_poly.entity_id
_entity_poly.type
_entity_poly.pdbx_seq_one_letter_code
_entity_poly.pdbx_strand_id
1 'polypeptide(L)'
;GTGEIVAQAIDAAIRRCNIHPGVFSLVQGGTRETGQALVTHPLIRAVGFTGSLAGGRALFDLCAARPEPIPFFGELGSVNPMFLMANAVKARGAEIARGWAGSLTMGAGQFCTNPGIAVIIDGPEADAFARAATEALEPVGAQTMLTDGIAGAYRSGRDRVAASAGV
;
A
#
# COMPACT_ATOMS: atom_id res chain seq x y z
N GLY A 1 -11.99 -0.14 -17.13
CA GLY A 1 -10.70 0.34 -16.58
C GLY A 1 -9.60 -0.70 -16.68
N THR A 2 -8.44 -0.47 -16.05
CA THR A 2 -7.27 -1.38 -16.15
C THR A 2 -7.61 -2.84 -15.84
N GLY A 3 -8.39 -3.10 -14.80
CA GLY A 3 -8.83 -4.45 -14.44
C GLY A 3 -9.62 -5.15 -15.54
N GLU A 4 -10.44 -4.42 -16.27
CA GLU A 4 -11.20 -4.99 -17.42
C GLU A 4 -10.28 -5.36 -18.58
N ILE A 5 -9.28 -4.53 -18.88
CA ILE A 5 -8.30 -4.81 -19.93
C ILE A 5 -7.51 -6.09 -19.59
N VAL A 6 -7.08 -6.20 -18.34
CA VAL A 6 -6.39 -7.41 -17.85
C VAL A 6 -7.31 -8.63 -17.93
N ALA A 7 -8.57 -8.50 -17.51
CA ALA A 7 -9.55 -9.59 -17.58
C ALA A 7 -9.82 -10.05 -19.03
N GLN A 8 -9.93 -9.12 -19.98
CA GLN A 8 -10.07 -9.44 -21.41
C GLN A 8 -8.86 -10.19 -21.94
N ALA A 9 -7.64 -9.81 -21.56
CA ALA A 9 -6.41 -10.50 -21.95
C ALA A 9 -6.37 -11.92 -21.39
N ILE A 10 -6.77 -12.12 -20.13
CA ILE A 10 -6.85 -13.44 -19.49
C ILE A 10 -7.89 -14.30 -20.21
N ASP A 11 -9.09 -13.78 -20.49
CA ASP A 11 -10.16 -14.51 -21.18
C ASP A 11 -9.74 -14.91 -22.59
N ALA A 12 -9.05 -14.04 -23.33
CA ALA A 12 -8.50 -14.38 -24.64
C ALA A 12 -7.44 -15.50 -24.54
N ALA A 13 -6.61 -15.51 -23.52
CA ALA A 13 -5.62 -16.56 -23.27
C ALA A 13 -6.29 -17.90 -22.91
N ILE A 14 -7.32 -17.89 -22.07
CA ILE A 14 -8.13 -19.05 -21.71
C ILE A 14 -8.70 -19.73 -22.97
N ARG A 15 -9.32 -18.94 -23.85
CA ARG A 15 -9.87 -19.45 -25.13
C ARG A 15 -8.78 -20.01 -26.03
N ARG A 16 -7.67 -19.28 -26.20
CA ARG A 16 -6.57 -19.72 -27.07
C ARG A 16 -5.89 -21.01 -26.59
N CYS A 17 -5.80 -21.19 -25.28
CA CYS A 17 -5.18 -22.37 -24.67
C CYS A 17 -6.18 -23.50 -24.38
N ASN A 18 -7.44 -23.37 -24.79
CA ASN A 18 -8.51 -24.33 -24.52
C ASN A 18 -8.63 -24.71 -23.03
N ILE A 19 -8.51 -23.72 -22.15
CA ILE A 19 -8.65 -23.88 -20.71
C ILE A 19 -10.13 -23.72 -20.34
N HIS A 20 -10.58 -24.41 -19.29
CA HIS A 20 -11.96 -24.30 -18.82
C HIS A 20 -12.28 -22.84 -18.41
N PRO A 21 -13.39 -22.22 -18.89
CA PRO A 21 -13.69 -20.81 -18.67
C PRO A 21 -13.91 -20.45 -17.19
N GLY A 22 -14.23 -21.41 -16.34
CA GLY A 22 -14.41 -21.21 -14.91
C GLY A 22 -13.13 -21.00 -14.08
N VAL A 23 -11.93 -20.99 -14.71
CA VAL A 23 -10.66 -20.76 -13.98
C VAL A 23 -10.45 -19.29 -13.61
N PHE A 24 -11.17 -18.38 -14.24
CA PHE A 24 -11.08 -16.96 -13.96
C PHE A 24 -12.45 -16.29 -14.09
N SER A 25 -12.74 -15.35 -13.20
CA SER A 25 -13.91 -14.47 -13.28
C SER A 25 -13.58 -13.11 -12.69
N LEU A 26 -14.02 -12.05 -13.34
CA LEU A 26 -13.95 -10.69 -12.81
C LEU A 26 -15.35 -10.26 -12.37
N VAL A 27 -15.50 -9.93 -11.09
CA VAL A 27 -16.71 -9.30 -10.56
C VAL A 27 -16.36 -7.83 -10.25
N GLN A 28 -17.14 -6.91 -10.78
CA GLN A 28 -17.01 -5.49 -10.49
C GLN A 28 -18.17 -5.01 -9.63
N GLY A 29 -17.85 -4.12 -8.69
CA GLY A 29 -18.85 -3.46 -7.85
C GLY A 29 -18.23 -2.24 -7.18
N GLY A 30 -18.99 -1.15 -7.12
CA GLY A 30 -18.57 0.11 -6.48
C GLY A 30 -18.74 0.12 -4.97
N THR A 31 -19.26 -0.95 -4.39
CA THR A 31 -19.63 -0.99 -2.97
C THR A 31 -18.96 -2.14 -2.22
N ARG A 32 -18.93 -2.04 -0.90
CA ARG A 32 -18.35 -3.08 -0.03
C ARG A 32 -19.15 -4.37 -0.02
N GLU A 33 -20.45 -4.31 -0.33
CA GLU A 33 -21.37 -5.45 -0.35
C GLU A 33 -20.92 -6.50 -1.36
N THR A 34 -20.35 -6.11 -2.50
CA THR A 34 -19.81 -7.06 -3.49
C THR A 34 -18.72 -7.93 -2.89
N GLY A 35 -17.75 -7.33 -2.18
CA GLY A 35 -16.69 -8.06 -1.51
C GLY A 35 -17.22 -8.95 -0.38
N GLN A 36 -18.16 -8.47 0.41
CA GLN A 36 -18.80 -9.24 1.47
C GLN A 36 -19.58 -10.44 0.91
N ALA A 37 -20.34 -10.24 -0.16
CA ALA A 37 -21.09 -11.30 -0.82
C ALA A 37 -20.19 -12.41 -1.35
N LEU A 38 -19.03 -12.05 -1.95
CA LEU A 38 -18.03 -13.02 -2.37
C LEU A 38 -17.48 -13.82 -1.20
N VAL A 39 -17.01 -13.13 -0.15
CA VAL A 39 -16.39 -13.76 1.02
C VAL A 39 -17.34 -14.68 1.76
N THR A 40 -18.62 -14.34 1.84
CA THR A 40 -19.65 -15.15 2.52
C THR A 40 -20.26 -16.25 1.66
N HIS A 41 -19.97 -16.24 0.34
CA HIS A 41 -20.54 -17.21 -0.57
C HIS A 41 -20.03 -18.64 -0.28
N PRO A 42 -20.89 -19.67 -0.18
CA PRO A 42 -20.52 -21.03 0.27
C PRO A 42 -19.50 -21.71 -0.65
N LEU A 43 -19.42 -21.36 -1.93
CA LEU A 43 -18.47 -21.93 -2.87
C LEU A 43 -17.07 -21.30 -2.81
N ILE A 44 -16.90 -20.15 -2.16
CA ILE A 44 -15.57 -19.55 -1.97
C ILE A 44 -14.86 -20.31 -0.85
N ARG A 45 -13.61 -20.71 -1.09
CA ARG A 45 -12.81 -21.58 -0.20
C ARG A 45 -11.57 -20.90 0.38
N ALA A 46 -11.18 -19.75 -0.12
CA ALA A 46 -10.09 -18.93 0.41
C ALA A 46 -10.26 -17.49 -0.08
N VAL A 47 -9.68 -16.55 0.64
CA VAL A 47 -9.67 -15.12 0.29
C VAL A 47 -8.25 -14.60 0.32
N GLY A 48 -7.82 -13.94 -0.76
CA GLY A 48 -6.62 -13.09 -0.82
C GLY A 48 -7.05 -11.62 -0.92
N PHE A 49 -6.48 -10.76 -0.11
CA PHE A 49 -6.83 -9.34 -0.08
C PHE A 49 -5.60 -8.46 0.09
N THR A 50 -5.51 -7.41 -0.71
CA THR A 50 -4.54 -6.34 -0.53
C THR A 50 -5.28 -5.02 -0.35
N GLY A 51 -5.00 -4.31 0.75
CA GLY A 51 -5.65 -3.03 1.02
C GLY A 51 -5.46 -2.53 2.45
N SER A 52 -6.40 -1.71 2.93
CA SER A 52 -6.31 -1.14 4.27
C SER A 52 -6.46 -2.19 5.38
N LEU A 53 -5.81 -1.95 6.53
CA LEU A 53 -5.96 -2.78 7.72
C LEU A 53 -7.43 -2.94 8.13
N ALA A 54 -8.21 -1.86 8.12
CA ALA A 54 -9.63 -1.90 8.47
C ALA A 54 -10.46 -2.77 7.51
N GLY A 55 -10.21 -2.64 6.20
CA GLY A 55 -10.88 -3.46 5.18
C GLY A 55 -10.50 -4.93 5.29
N GLY A 56 -9.21 -5.22 5.43
CA GLY A 56 -8.71 -6.58 5.59
C GLY A 56 -9.23 -7.25 6.87
N ARG A 57 -9.25 -6.53 8.00
CA ARG A 57 -9.79 -7.05 9.24
C ARG A 57 -11.28 -7.40 9.13
N ALA A 58 -12.07 -6.53 8.50
CA ALA A 58 -13.49 -6.79 8.29
C ALA A 58 -13.73 -8.06 7.44
N LEU A 59 -12.93 -8.27 6.38
CA LEU A 59 -13.02 -9.48 5.56
C LEU A 59 -12.53 -10.73 6.29
N PHE A 60 -11.45 -10.61 7.08
CA PHE A 60 -10.97 -11.68 7.93
C PHE A 60 -12.03 -12.17 8.91
N ASP A 61 -12.70 -11.23 9.59
CA ASP A 61 -13.75 -11.55 10.56
C ASP A 61 -14.95 -12.26 9.88
N LEU A 62 -15.30 -11.84 8.65
CA LEU A 62 -16.31 -12.55 7.85
C LEU A 62 -15.87 -13.97 7.47
N CYS A 63 -14.59 -14.17 7.08
CA CYS A 63 -14.07 -15.51 6.79
C CYS A 63 -14.14 -16.44 8.00
N ALA A 64 -13.79 -15.91 9.18
CA ALA A 64 -13.77 -16.66 10.42
C ALA A 64 -15.19 -16.98 10.95
N ALA A 65 -16.15 -16.09 10.73
CA ALA A 65 -17.53 -16.21 11.20
C ALA A 65 -18.43 -17.15 10.37
N ARG A 66 -17.92 -17.70 9.26
CA ARG A 66 -18.69 -18.64 8.42
C ARG A 66 -18.96 -19.95 9.17
N PRO A 67 -20.05 -20.68 8.86
CA PRO A 67 -20.29 -22.04 9.38
C PRO A 67 -19.09 -22.98 9.13
N GLU A 68 -18.45 -22.85 7.96
CA GLU A 68 -17.15 -23.44 7.61
C GLU A 68 -16.15 -22.28 7.44
N PRO A 69 -15.31 -21.96 8.41
CA PRO A 69 -14.28 -20.93 8.28
C PRO A 69 -13.32 -21.22 7.12
N ILE A 70 -12.89 -20.16 6.45
CA ILE A 70 -11.97 -20.26 5.31
C ILE A 70 -10.69 -19.46 5.54
N PRO A 71 -9.56 -19.87 4.93
CA PRO A 71 -8.31 -19.13 4.99
C PRO A 71 -8.44 -17.71 4.41
N PHE A 72 -7.80 -16.76 5.11
CA PHE A 72 -7.66 -15.38 4.67
C PHE A 72 -6.17 -15.02 4.58
N PHE A 73 -5.73 -14.55 3.43
CA PHE A 73 -4.38 -14.10 3.14
C PHE A 73 -4.41 -12.58 2.90
N GLY A 74 -3.97 -11.80 3.86
CA GLY A 74 -4.07 -10.35 3.84
C GLY A 74 -2.71 -9.67 3.75
N GLU A 75 -2.51 -8.85 2.71
CA GLU A 75 -1.47 -7.83 2.62
C GLU A 75 -2.11 -6.49 2.98
N LEU A 76 -1.87 -6.05 4.20
CA LEU A 76 -2.54 -4.90 4.81
C LEU A 76 -1.59 -3.70 4.89
N GLY A 77 -1.75 -2.80 5.84
CA GLY A 77 -0.86 -1.64 5.97
C GLY A 77 0.60 -2.02 6.21
N SER A 78 1.53 -1.20 5.72
CA SER A 78 2.99 -1.37 5.90
C SER A 78 3.64 -0.10 6.43
N VAL A 79 4.84 -0.22 7.00
CA VAL A 79 5.64 0.91 7.51
C VAL A 79 7.00 1.00 6.80
N ASN A 80 7.63 -0.11 6.48
CA ASN A 80 8.93 -0.24 5.79
C ASN A 80 10.04 0.66 6.40
N PRO A 81 10.42 0.48 7.65
CA PRO A 81 11.45 1.30 8.26
C PRO A 81 12.81 1.03 7.59
N MET A 82 13.53 2.10 7.28
CA MET A 82 14.87 2.05 6.73
C MET A 82 15.89 2.36 7.83
N PHE A 83 16.74 1.39 8.15
CA PHE A 83 17.81 1.56 9.14
C PHE A 83 19.11 1.94 8.44
N LEU A 84 19.64 3.12 8.78
CA LEU A 84 20.83 3.70 8.18
C LEU A 84 22.03 3.56 9.12
N MET A 85 22.95 2.69 8.74
CA MET A 85 24.17 2.45 9.51
C MET A 85 25.18 3.60 9.33
N ALA A 86 25.90 3.96 10.38
CA ALA A 86 26.78 5.12 10.45
C ALA A 86 27.76 5.22 9.24
N ASN A 87 28.42 4.12 8.87
CA ASN A 87 29.35 4.11 7.74
C ASN A 87 28.67 4.37 6.39
N ALA A 88 27.44 3.92 6.21
CA ALA A 88 26.69 4.18 5.00
C ALA A 88 26.27 5.63 4.88
N VAL A 89 25.79 6.23 6.00
CA VAL A 89 25.44 7.66 6.03
C VAL A 89 26.66 8.54 5.81
N LYS A 90 27.79 8.23 6.45
CA LYS A 90 29.04 8.94 6.25
C LYS A 90 29.53 8.88 4.80
N ALA A 91 29.45 7.73 4.16
CA ALA A 91 29.95 7.54 2.79
C ALA A 91 29.04 8.15 1.72
N ARG A 92 27.73 8.06 1.86
CA ARG A 92 26.76 8.42 0.81
C ARG A 92 25.42 8.92 1.35
N GLY A 93 25.38 9.55 2.50
CA GLY A 93 24.15 10.01 3.18
C GLY A 93 23.26 10.88 2.30
N ALA A 94 23.84 11.85 1.58
CA ALA A 94 23.07 12.73 0.68
C ALA A 94 22.49 12.00 -0.53
N GLU A 95 23.16 10.99 -1.07
CA GLU A 95 22.63 10.13 -2.15
C GLU A 95 21.45 9.30 -1.64
N ILE A 96 21.62 8.68 -0.47
CA ILE A 96 20.56 7.90 0.18
C ILE A 96 19.34 8.77 0.49
N ALA A 97 19.56 10.00 1.01
CA ALA A 97 18.49 10.95 1.32
C ALA A 97 17.65 11.31 0.08
N ARG A 98 18.30 11.59 -1.05
CA ARG A 98 17.61 11.85 -2.32
C ARG A 98 16.84 10.63 -2.82
N GLY A 99 17.45 9.45 -2.76
CA GLY A 99 16.79 8.20 -3.12
C GLY A 99 15.58 7.89 -2.24
N TRP A 100 15.71 8.14 -0.93
CA TRP A 100 14.62 8.00 0.03
C TRP A 100 13.47 8.97 -0.26
N ALA A 101 13.75 10.24 -0.51
CA ALA A 101 12.74 11.25 -0.86
C ALA A 101 11.99 10.87 -2.15
N GLY A 102 12.69 10.40 -3.17
CA GLY A 102 12.08 9.92 -4.42
C GLY A 102 11.17 8.69 -4.20
N SER A 103 11.61 7.74 -3.38
CA SER A 103 10.82 6.57 -3.04
C SER A 103 9.60 6.92 -2.18
N LEU A 104 9.78 7.84 -1.20
CA LEU A 104 8.71 8.32 -0.32
C LEU A 104 7.57 8.99 -1.09
N THR A 105 7.89 9.74 -2.13
CA THR A 105 6.92 10.54 -2.89
C THR A 105 6.34 9.82 -4.11
N MET A 106 6.84 8.64 -4.45
CA MET A 106 6.38 7.87 -5.59
C MET A 106 4.88 7.56 -5.49
N GLY A 107 4.13 7.85 -6.56
CA GLY A 107 2.69 7.64 -6.62
C GLY A 107 1.91 8.37 -5.50
N ALA A 108 2.32 9.59 -5.16
CA ALA A 108 1.78 10.36 -4.03
C ALA A 108 1.93 9.64 -2.67
N GLY A 109 2.99 8.84 -2.50
CA GLY A 109 3.24 8.07 -1.29
C GLY A 109 2.34 6.84 -1.10
N GLN A 110 1.61 6.39 -2.12
CA GLN A 110 0.58 5.34 -2.00
C GLN A 110 1.09 3.93 -2.30
N PHE A 111 2.40 3.73 -2.41
CA PHE A 111 2.96 2.38 -2.58
C PHE A 111 3.05 1.61 -1.26
N CYS A 112 2.78 0.31 -1.31
CA CYS A 112 2.96 -0.60 -0.16
C CYS A 112 4.41 -0.70 0.31
N THR A 113 5.38 -0.37 -0.56
CA THR A 113 6.82 -0.31 -0.30
C THR A 113 7.30 1.06 0.18
N ASN A 114 6.41 2.02 0.43
CA ASN A 114 6.76 3.37 0.87
C ASN A 114 7.62 3.34 2.15
N PRO A 115 8.84 3.92 2.14
CA PRO A 115 9.75 3.92 3.29
C PRO A 115 9.40 5.07 4.24
N GLY A 116 8.30 4.96 4.98
CA GLY A 116 7.74 6.02 5.82
C GLY A 116 8.59 6.43 7.01
N ILE A 117 9.59 5.63 7.42
CA ILE A 117 10.46 5.89 8.57
C ILE A 117 11.92 5.66 8.19
N ALA A 118 12.79 6.63 8.49
CA ALA A 118 14.23 6.49 8.44
C ALA A 118 14.77 6.55 9.87
N VAL A 119 15.52 5.51 10.28
CA VAL A 119 16.15 5.41 11.60
C VAL A 119 17.66 5.59 11.45
N ILE A 120 18.21 6.60 12.09
CA ILE A 120 19.62 7.01 11.97
C ILE A 120 20.16 7.23 13.38
N ILE A 121 21.44 6.87 13.60
CA ILE A 121 22.13 7.21 14.85
C ILE A 121 22.31 8.72 14.89
N ASP A 122 21.95 9.33 16.00
CA ASP A 122 22.05 10.77 16.23
C ASP A 122 23.49 11.30 16.04
N GLY A 123 23.61 12.49 15.44
CA GLY A 123 24.89 13.14 15.18
C GLY A 123 24.92 13.97 13.90
N PRO A 124 26.08 14.56 13.56
CA PRO A 124 26.24 15.44 12.40
C PRO A 124 25.85 14.80 11.06
N GLU A 125 26.05 13.50 10.92
CA GLU A 125 25.66 12.74 9.74
C GLU A 125 24.13 12.61 9.62
N ALA A 126 23.42 12.45 10.74
CA ALA A 126 21.96 12.43 10.76
C ALA A 126 21.38 13.80 10.36
N ASP A 127 21.96 14.88 10.88
CA ASP A 127 21.61 16.25 10.51
C ASP A 127 21.84 16.52 9.03
N ALA A 128 22.96 16.04 8.49
CA ALA A 128 23.27 16.18 7.07
C ALA A 128 22.28 15.38 6.19
N PHE A 129 21.91 14.18 6.61
CA PHE A 129 20.87 13.38 5.95
C PHE A 129 19.52 14.10 5.96
N ALA A 130 19.10 14.62 7.12
CA ALA A 130 17.83 15.32 7.27
C ALA A 130 17.76 16.57 6.36
N ARG A 131 18.83 17.37 6.30
CA ARG A 131 18.92 18.51 5.38
C ARG A 131 18.81 18.08 3.93
N ALA A 132 19.57 17.08 3.50
CA ALA A 132 19.54 16.59 2.12
C ALA A 132 18.17 16.00 1.75
N ALA A 133 17.48 15.34 2.69
CA ALA A 133 16.13 14.84 2.48
C ALA A 133 15.11 16.00 2.34
N THR A 134 15.22 17.03 3.19
CA THR A 134 14.39 18.24 3.11
C THR A 134 14.58 18.94 1.76
N GLU A 135 15.83 19.20 1.35
CA GLU A 135 16.15 19.80 0.05
C GLU A 135 15.58 19.00 -1.14
N ALA A 136 15.58 17.67 -1.03
CA ALA A 136 15.05 16.80 -2.06
C ALA A 136 13.50 16.78 -2.11
N LEU A 137 12.85 17.00 -0.96
CA LEU A 137 11.39 17.03 -0.84
C LEU A 137 10.79 18.40 -1.18
N GLU A 138 11.53 19.49 -0.97
CA GLU A 138 11.07 20.87 -1.13
C GLU A 138 10.48 21.15 -2.54
N PRO A 139 11.08 20.68 -3.67
CA PRO A 139 10.54 20.89 -5.01
C PRO A 139 9.37 19.95 -5.35
N VAL A 140 9.03 19.00 -4.49
CA VAL A 140 7.96 18.03 -4.78
C VAL A 140 6.60 18.68 -4.64
N GLY A 141 5.96 18.94 -5.77
CA GLY A 141 4.62 19.53 -5.81
C GLY A 141 3.52 18.58 -5.35
N ALA A 142 2.33 19.14 -5.13
CA ALA A 142 1.14 18.36 -4.81
C ALA A 142 0.81 17.36 -5.93
N GLN A 143 0.45 16.15 -5.55
CA GLN A 143 0.10 15.06 -6.47
C GLN A 143 -1.35 14.61 -6.23
N THR A 144 -1.99 14.12 -7.30
CA THR A 144 -3.35 13.60 -7.22
C THR A 144 -3.34 12.21 -6.59
N MET A 145 -4.10 12.04 -5.53
CA MET A 145 -4.30 10.73 -4.90
C MET A 145 -5.35 9.90 -5.64
N LEU A 146 -5.32 8.58 -5.45
CA LEU A 146 -6.15 7.63 -6.18
C LEU A 146 -7.66 7.88 -5.98
N THR A 147 -8.08 8.25 -4.77
CA THR A 147 -9.49 8.55 -4.45
C THR A 147 -9.58 9.69 -3.43
N ASP A 148 -10.73 10.37 -3.41
CA ASP A 148 -11.05 11.40 -2.41
C ASP A 148 -11.01 10.85 -0.97
N GLY A 149 -11.43 9.60 -0.77
CA GLY A 149 -11.36 8.93 0.53
C GLY A 149 -9.93 8.78 1.04
N ILE A 150 -8.99 8.39 0.17
CA ILE A 150 -7.56 8.30 0.50
C ILE A 150 -7.00 9.69 0.80
N ALA A 151 -7.33 10.68 -0.02
CA ALA A 151 -6.90 12.07 0.20
C ALA A 151 -7.41 12.63 1.54
N GLY A 152 -8.66 12.34 1.90
CA GLY A 152 -9.24 12.69 3.20
C GLY A 152 -8.52 12.02 4.37
N ALA A 153 -8.27 10.71 4.26
CA ALA A 153 -7.54 9.95 5.28
C ALA A 153 -6.11 10.47 5.47
N TYR A 154 -5.42 10.80 4.38
CA TYR A 154 -4.09 11.41 4.42
C TYR A 154 -4.09 12.73 5.17
N ARG A 155 -5.01 13.67 4.84
CA ARG A 155 -5.11 14.97 5.52
C ARG A 155 -5.32 14.79 7.02
N SER A 156 -6.28 13.94 7.41
CA SER A 156 -6.55 13.65 8.82
C SER A 156 -5.36 13.00 9.53
N GLY A 157 -4.60 12.14 8.85
CA GLY A 157 -3.38 11.52 9.38
C GLY A 157 -2.28 12.55 9.60
N ARG A 158 -2.01 13.38 8.60
CA ARG A 158 -1.05 14.48 8.68
C ARG A 158 -1.35 15.43 9.83
N ASP A 159 -2.61 15.85 9.96
CA ASP A 159 -3.01 16.82 10.99
C ASP A 159 -2.87 16.22 12.41
N ARG A 160 -3.12 14.93 12.58
CA ARG A 160 -2.85 14.23 13.85
C ARG A 160 -1.36 14.18 14.20
N VAL A 161 -0.52 13.86 13.22
CA VAL A 161 0.94 13.81 13.41
C VAL A 161 1.46 15.20 13.77
N ALA A 162 1.06 16.23 13.02
CA ALA A 162 1.46 17.62 13.30
C ALA A 162 1.00 18.13 14.67
N ALA A 163 -0.09 17.58 15.23
CA ALA A 163 -0.58 17.92 16.56
C ALA A 163 0.07 17.07 17.68
N SER A 164 0.92 16.09 17.35
CA SER A 164 1.58 15.24 18.34
C SER A 164 2.72 15.98 19.03
N ALA A 165 2.90 15.76 20.33
CA ALA A 165 4.06 16.29 21.05
C ALA A 165 5.37 15.63 20.52
N GLY A 166 6.35 16.45 20.15
CA GLY A 166 7.64 15.98 19.64
C GLY A 166 7.78 15.93 18.12
N VAL A 167 6.82 16.51 17.38
CA VAL A 167 6.92 16.75 15.92
C VAL A 167 7.12 18.24 15.69
#